data_bd18f76f34e9f1b96a5aa64abc6d5017
#
_entry.id   bd18f76f34e9f1b96a5aa64abc6d5017
#
_cell.length_a   1.000
_cell.length_b   1.000
_cell.length_c   1.000
_cell.angle_alpha   90.00
_cell.angle_beta   90.00
_cell.angle_gamma   90.00
#
_symmetry.space_group_name_H-M   'P 1'
#
loop_
_entity.id
_entity.type
_entity.pdbx_description
1 polymer ?
#
loop_
_entity_poly.entity_id
_entity_poly.type
_entity_poly.pdbx_seq_one_letter_code
_entity_poly.pdbx_strand_id
1 'polypeptide(L)'
;MIDDTTGREPAARPLRSSFDRYLQDKGKGRGGEGGNYRRNAARELDRFAAWAAGERGDDDWTGIVPEAVGRDPTFGDLDERVLREYARHLVGDRGLKQNTVQTYYAYISAWCGWCVDEGYLEAHYAQRASATAPLPDDDGRKPGDQQAWTPEQRHAFTRYVDEQAREAIEMYTTLPDDVDPLDKQRARYAALKAARDRALVVVLAYTAVRVGELLRDPDDPRRRG
;
A
#
# COMPACT_ATOMS: atom_id res chain seq x y z
N MET A 1 -2.83 -31.65 16.09
CA MET A 1 -3.16 -32.71 15.10
C MET A 1 -3.95 -31.98 14.03
N ILE A 2 -3.24 -31.45 13.02
CA ILE A 2 -3.82 -30.69 11.92
C ILE A 2 -4.13 -31.70 10.84
N ASP A 3 -5.39 -31.73 10.47
CA ASP A 3 -5.99 -32.62 9.48
C ASP A 3 -5.32 -32.43 8.11
N ASP A 4 -4.43 -33.34 7.76
CA ASP A 4 -3.74 -33.40 6.45
C ASP A 4 -4.64 -34.15 5.46
N THR A 5 -5.76 -33.50 5.07
CA THR A 5 -6.78 -34.13 4.24
C THR A 5 -6.68 -33.79 2.74
N THR A 6 -5.55 -33.35 2.24
CA THR A 6 -5.36 -33.30 0.78
C THR A 6 -3.96 -33.68 0.38
N GLY A 7 -3.73 -34.98 0.21
CA GLY A 7 -2.53 -35.55 -0.41
C GLY A 7 -2.39 -35.21 -1.91
N ARG A 8 -2.61 -33.94 -2.27
CA ARG A 8 -2.21 -33.40 -3.58
C ARG A 8 -0.77 -32.95 -3.49
N GLU A 9 0.06 -33.40 -4.41
CA GLU A 9 1.41 -32.88 -4.58
C GLU A 9 1.37 -31.33 -4.61
N PRO A 10 2.33 -30.64 -3.98
CA PRO A 10 2.38 -29.17 -3.92
C PRO A 10 2.17 -28.51 -5.30
N ALA A 11 2.75 -29.09 -6.35
CA ALA A 11 2.62 -28.63 -7.74
C ALA A 11 1.17 -28.58 -8.26
N ALA A 12 0.26 -29.42 -7.78
CA ALA A 12 -1.13 -29.47 -8.23
C ALA A 12 -2.08 -28.54 -7.43
N ARG A 13 -1.56 -27.78 -6.46
CA ARG A 13 -2.36 -26.84 -5.66
C ARG A 13 -2.55 -25.54 -6.40
N PRO A 14 -3.76 -24.92 -6.39
CA PRO A 14 -3.98 -23.60 -6.95
C PRO A 14 -3.11 -22.54 -6.28
N LEU A 15 -2.61 -21.56 -7.01
CA LEU A 15 -1.80 -20.45 -6.47
C LEU A 15 -2.53 -19.70 -5.36
N ARG A 16 -3.82 -19.43 -5.55
CA ARG A 16 -4.69 -18.71 -4.59
C ARG A 16 -4.79 -19.40 -3.23
N SER A 17 -4.60 -20.72 -3.17
CA SER A 17 -4.69 -21.50 -1.91
C SER A 17 -3.65 -21.12 -0.86
N SER A 18 -2.57 -20.44 -1.25
CA SER A 18 -1.48 -20.01 -0.36
C SER A 18 -1.62 -18.56 0.13
N PHE A 19 -2.46 -17.73 -0.51
CA PHE A 19 -2.47 -16.29 -0.29
C PHE A 19 -2.86 -15.91 1.14
N ASP A 20 -3.92 -16.50 1.67
CA ASP A 20 -4.37 -16.19 3.03
C ASP A 20 -3.30 -16.53 4.07
N ARG A 21 -2.67 -17.68 3.95
CA ARG A 21 -1.59 -18.11 4.85
C ARG A 21 -0.38 -17.19 4.77
N TYR A 22 0.06 -16.85 3.55
CA TYR A 22 1.13 -15.87 3.34
C TYR A 22 0.80 -14.52 3.98
N LEU A 23 -0.41 -14.00 3.74
CA LEU A 23 -0.84 -12.71 4.27
C LEU A 23 -0.99 -12.72 5.79
N GLN A 24 -1.37 -13.85 6.40
CA GLN A 24 -1.38 -14.03 7.85
C GLN A 24 0.04 -14.00 8.42
N ASP A 25 0.98 -14.70 7.81
CA ASP A 25 2.38 -14.73 8.26
C ASP A 25 3.05 -13.34 8.15
N LYS A 26 2.74 -12.57 7.12
CA LYS A 26 3.23 -11.18 6.97
C LYS A 26 2.50 -10.19 7.90
N GLY A 27 1.33 -10.54 8.41
CA GLY A 27 0.52 -9.71 9.30
C GLY A 27 0.80 -9.87 10.79
N LYS A 28 1.82 -10.61 11.21
CA LYS A 28 2.19 -10.88 12.62
C LYS A 28 2.66 -9.64 13.43
N GLY A 29 2.58 -8.42 12.89
CA GLY A 29 2.74 -7.19 13.64
C GLY A 29 1.55 -6.97 14.58
N ARG A 30 1.78 -6.34 15.75
CA ARG A 30 0.76 -5.97 16.75
C ARG A 30 -0.49 -5.39 16.06
N GLY A 31 -1.57 -6.17 16.05
CA GLY A 31 -2.85 -5.75 15.49
C GLY A 31 -3.27 -6.40 14.18
N GLY A 32 -2.75 -7.57 13.82
CA GLY A 32 -3.29 -8.60 12.85
C GLY A 32 -3.98 -8.15 11.55
N GLU A 33 -4.61 -7.06 11.47
CA GLU A 33 -5.54 -6.72 10.40
C GLU A 33 -5.13 -5.59 9.47
N GLY A 34 -3.93 -5.05 9.51
CA GLY A 34 -4.05 -3.90 8.71
C GLY A 34 -2.91 -3.04 8.30
N GLY A 35 -1.77 -3.55 8.14
CA GLY A 35 -0.70 -2.78 7.49
C GLY A 35 -1.06 -2.50 6.02
N ASN A 36 -0.73 -1.30 5.51
CA ASN A 36 -0.84 -0.97 4.09
C ASN A 36 -0.15 -2.03 3.21
N TYR A 37 0.93 -2.65 3.72
CA TYR A 37 1.62 -3.74 3.05
C TYR A 37 0.68 -4.92 2.76
N ARG A 38 -0.01 -5.46 3.78
CA ARG A 38 -0.92 -6.62 3.62
C ARG A 38 -2.02 -6.34 2.59
N ARG A 39 -2.67 -5.18 2.69
CA ARG A 39 -3.72 -4.79 1.74
C ARG A 39 -3.21 -4.66 0.32
N ASN A 40 -2.03 -4.08 0.14
CA ASN A 40 -1.44 -3.90 -1.18
C ASN A 40 -0.94 -5.25 -1.74
N ALA A 41 -0.29 -6.08 -0.91
CA ALA A 41 0.14 -7.41 -1.30
C ALA A 41 -1.05 -8.30 -1.70
N ALA A 42 -2.12 -8.33 -0.89
CA ALA A 42 -3.34 -9.08 -1.21
C ALA A 42 -3.90 -8.69 -2.58
N ARG A 43 -4.05 -7.38 -2.82
CA ARG A 43 -4.56 -6.88 -4.10
C ARG A 43 -3.68 -7.24 -5.29
N GLU A 44 -2.35 -7.20 -5.14
CA GLU A 44 -1.44 -7.54 -6.24
C GLU A 44 -1.35 -9.06 -6.46
N LEU A 45 -1.43 -9.88 -5.42
CA LEU A 45 -1.55 -11.34 -5.54
C LEU A 45 -2.84 -11.73 -6.28
N ASP A 46 -3.98 -11.11 -5.93
CA ASP A 46 -5.25 -11.36 -6.64
C ASP A 46 -5.16 -10.95 -8.12
N ARG A 47 -4.51 -9.84 -8.42
CA ARG A 47 -4.29 -9.38 -9.80
C ARG A 47 -3.37 -10.32 -10.57
N PHE A 48 -2.31 -10.78 -9.94
CA PHE A 48 -1.41 -11.76 -10.52
C PHE A 48 -2.13 -13.07 -10.85
N ALA A 49 -2.91 -13.60 -9.90
CA ALA A 49 -3.67 -14.82 -10.13
C ALA A 49 -4.74 -14.66 -11.24
N ALA A 50 -5.43 -13.52 -11.29
CA ALA A 50 -6.40 -13.22 -12.33
C ALA A 50 -5.73 -13.09 -13.72
N TRP A 51 -4.56 -12.43 -13.78
CA TRP A 51 -3.77 -12.38 -15.01
C TRP A 51 -3.30 -13.79 -15.42
N ALA A 52 -2.78 -14.57 -14.49
CA ALA A 52 -2.31 -15.92 -14.77
C ALA A 52 -3.45 -16.86 -15.24
N ALA A 53 -4.67 -16.64 -14.81
CA ALA A 53 -5.86 -17.36 -15.23
C ALA A 53 -6.43 -16.88 -16.59
N GLY A 54 -5.89 -15.82 -17.19
CA GLY A 54 -6.42 -15.22 -18.43
C GLY A 54 -7.63 -14.30 -18.21
N GLU A 55 -7.95 -13.98 -16.96
CA GLU A 55 -9.04 -13.05 -16.63
C GLU A 55 -8.65 -11.59 -16.84
N ARG A 56 -7.35 -11.31 -16.92
CA ARG A 56 -6.74 -9.98 -17.08
C ARG A 56 -5.48 -10.06 -17.93
N GLY A 57 -5.34 -9.13 -18.83
CA GLY A 57 -4.23 -9.04 -19.79
C GLY A 57 -4.69 -8.25 -21.00
N ASP A 58 -3.94 -8.30 -22.08
CA ASP A 58 -4.36 -7.79 -23.38
C ASP A 58 -5.47 -8.67 -23.96
N ASP A 59 -6.19 -8.16 -24.96
CA ASP A 59 -7.36 -8.83 -25.57
C ASP A 59 -7.06 -10.26 -26.04
N ASP A 60 -5.81 -10.55 -26.41
CA ASP A 60 -5.36 -11.88 -26.85
C ASP A 60 -4.77 -12.75 -25.71
N TRP A 61 -4.73 -12.23 -24.47
CA TRP A 61 -4.16 -12.96 -23.34
C TRP A 61 -5.12 -14.01 -22.80
N THR A 62 -4.77 -15.29 -22.91
CA THR A 62 -5.58 -16.44 -22.46
C THR A 62 -5.08 -17.07 -21.15
N GLY A 63 -4.13 -16.44 -20.46
CA GLY A 63 -3.52 -16.97 -19.25
C GLY A 63 -2.23 -17.76 -19.50
N ILE A 64 -1.61 -18.22 -18.41
CA ILE A 64 -0.34 -18.99 -18.48
C ILE A 64 -0.57 -20.44 -18.94
N VAL A 65 -1.82 -20.90 -18.92
CA VAL A 65 -2.24 -22.25 -19.38
C VAL A 65 -3.36 -22.06 -20.41
N PRO A 66 -3.03 -21.75 -21.67
CA PRO A 66 -4.02 -21.41 -22.70
C PRO A 66 -5.08 -22.49 -22.95
N GLU A 67 -4.70 -23.78 -22.79
CA GLU A 67 -5.56 -24.93 -22.99
C GLU A 67 -6.60 -25.14 -21.88
N ALA A 68 -6.44 -24.43 -20.77
CA ALA A 68 -7.28 -24.57 -19.59
C ALA A 68 -7.97 -23.25 -19.21
N VAL A 69 -8.52 -22.56 -20.21
CA VAL A 69 -9.29 -21.32 -20.00
C VAL A 69 -10.33 -21.54 -18.89
N GLY A 70 -10.24 -20.75 -17.82
CA GLY A 70 -11.10 -20.88 -16.65
C GLY A 70 -10.62 -21.84 -15.56
N ARG A 71 -9.45 -22.48 -15.71
CA ARG A 71 -8.81 -23.22 -14.63
C ARG A 71 -7.91 -22.29 -13.80
N ASP A 72 -8.03 -22.37 -12.47
CA ASP A 72 -7.07 -21.69 -11.60
C ASP A 72 -5.65 -22.23 -11.85
N PRO A 73 -4.66 -21.35 -12.10
CA PRO A 73 -3.26 -21.74 -12.21
C PRO A 73 -2.76 -22.39 -10.92
N THR A 74 -1.90 -23.38 -11.07
CA THR A 74 -1.30 -24.15 -9.98
C THR A 74 0.19 -23.79 -9.80
N PHE A 75 0.79 -24.24 -8.72
CA PHE A 75 2.24 -24.07 -8.51
C PHE A 75 3.08 -24.78 -9.58
N GLY A 76 2.58 -25.89 -10.17
CA GLY A 76 3.25 -26.58 -11.27
C GLY A 76 3.29 -25.79 -12.58
N ASP A 77 2.39 -24.82 -12.73
CA ASP A 77 2.35 -23.95 -13.90
C ASP A 77 3.27 -22.72 -13.75
N LEU A 78 3.88 -22.50 -12.58
CA LEU A 78 4.66 -21.32 -12.26
C LEU A 78 6.15 -21.57 -12.43
N ASP A 79 6.77 -20.86 -13.34
CA ASP A 79 8.21 -20.88 -13.63
C ASP A 79 8.78 -19.46 -13.82
N GLU A 80 10.06 -19.38 -14.14
CA GLU A 80 10.72 -18.08 -14.40
C GLU A 80 10.21 -17.39 -15.67
N ARG A 81 9.70 -18.17 -16.66
CA ARG A 81 9.12 -17.64 -17.90
C ARG A 81 7.81 -16.92 -17.59
N VAL A 82 6.96 -17.53 -16.80
CA VAL A 82 5.70 -16.93 -16.35
C VAL A 82 5.95 -15.61 -15.64
N LEU A 83 6.92 -15.58 -14.73
CA LEU A 83 7.26 -14.37 -13.97
C LEU A 83 7.87 -13.28 -14.85
N ARG A 84 8.62 -13.66 -15.88
CA ARG A 84 9.10 -12.73 -16.92
C ARG A 84 7.95 -12.13 -17.72
N GLU A 85 6.99 -12.93 -18.14
CA GLU A 85 5.81 -12.42 -18.87
C GLU A 85 4.98 -11.48 -17.95
N TYR A 86 4.83 -11.82 -16.67
CA TYR A 86 4.18 -10.92 -15.73
C TYR A 86 4.94 -9.60 -15.57
N ALA A 87 6.27 -9.63 -15.52
CA ALA A 87 7.07 -8.41 -15.51
C ALA A 87 6.82 -7.55 -16.77
N ARG A 88 6.73 -8.16 -17.97
CA ARG A 88 6.37 -7.47 -19.20
C ARG A 88 4.98 -6.87 -19.13
N HIS A 89 4.00 -7.61 -18.63
CA HIS A 89 2.64 -7.12 -18.40
C HIS A 89 2.62 -5.89 -17.48
N LEU A 90 3.37 -5.90 -16.40
CA LEU A 90 3.47 -4.73 -15.51
C LEU A 90 4.07 -3.50 -16.20
N VAL A 91 5.07 -3.71 -17.06
CA VAL A 91 5.78 -2.62 -17.75
C VAL A 91 4.96 -2.06 -18.93
N GLY A 92 4.36 -2.93 -19.74
CA GLY A 92 3.69 -2.57 -20.98
C GLY A 92 2.20 -2.26 -20.80
N ASP A 93 1.44 -3.26 -20.36
CA ASP A 93 -0.03 -3.23 -20.48
C ASP A 93 -0.69 -2.35 -19.43
N ARG A 94 -0.06 -2.19 -18.26
CA ARG A 94 -0.66 -1.42 -17.16
C ARG A 94 -0.33 0.06 -17.15
N GLY A 95 0.56 0.55 -18.00
CA GLY A 95 0.95 1.96 -18.07
C GLY A 95 1.47 2.54 -16.74
N LEU A 96 2.11 1.71 -15.92
CA LEU A 96 2.52 2.06 -14.56
C LEU A 96 3.84 2.85 -14.56
N LYS A 97 3.99 3.72 -13.56
CA LYS A 97 5.29 4.36 -13.31
C LYS A 97 6.32 3.31 -12.87
N GLN A 98 7.59 3.49 -13.24
CA GLN A 98 8.72 2.62 -12.94
C GLN A 98 8.75 2.12 -11.49
N ASN A 99 8.72 3.01 -10.51
CA ASN A 99 8.72 2.64 -9.09
C ASN A 99 7.48 1.82 -8.67
N THR A 100 6.36 1.99 -9.36
CA THR A 100 5.15 1.21 -9.11
C THR A 100 5.30 -0.20 -9.64
N VAL A 101 5.86 -0.36 -10.84
CA VAL A 101 6.19 -1.67 -11.44
C VAL A 101 7.08 -2.46 -10.49
N GLN A 102 8.19 -1.87 -10.04
CA GLN A 102 9.12 -2.50 -9.11
C GLN A 102 8.43 -2.91 -7.80
N THR A 103 7.60 -2.02 -7.23
CA THR A 103 6.86 -2.31 -6.00
C THR A 103 5.89 -3.47 -6.17
N TYR A 104 5.16 -3.52 -7.28
CA TYR A 104 4.18 -4.58 -7.53
C TYR A 104 4.85 -5.92 -7.80
N TYR A 105 5.92 -5.93 -8.59
CA TYR A 105 6.71 -7.15 -8.78
C TYR A 105 7.33 -7.62 -7.47
N ALA A 106 7.78 -6.72 -6.60
CA ALA A 106 8.34 -7.06 -5.30
C ALA A 106 7.35 -7.80 -4.37
N TYR A 107 6.03 -7.49 -4.44
CA TYR A 107 5.03 -8.26 -3.70
C TYR A 107 4.96 -9.72 -4.17
N ILE A 108 5.00 -9.93 -5.49
CA ILE A 108 4.98 -11.28 -6.07
C ILE A 108 6.28 -12.02 -5.74
N SER A 109 7.42 -11.35 -5.88
CA SER A 109 8.72 -11.92 -5.51
C SER A 109 8.78 -12.33 -4.03
N ALA A 110 8.28 -11.48 -3.12
CA ALA A 110 8.24 -11.81 -1.68
C ALA A 110 7.33 -13.00 -1.37
N TRP A 111 6.21 -13.14 -2.10
CA TRP A 111 5.34 -14.32 -2.00
C TRP A 111 6.03 -15.57 -2.55
N CYS A 112 6.70 -15.50 -3.70
CA CYS A 112 7.48 -16.63 -4.25
C CYS A 112 8.56 -17.11 -3.26
N GLY A 113 9.27 -16.19 -2.60
CA GLY A 113 10.26 -16.55 -1.59
C GLY A 113 9.63 -17.32 -0.43
N TRP A 114 8.51 -16.83 0.10
CA TRP A 114 7.75 -17.53 1.13
C TRP A 114 7.25 -18.90 0.65
N CYS A 115 6.84 -19.02 -0.61
CA CYS A 115 6.42 -20.30 -1.20
C CYS A 115 7.57 -21.32 -1.28
N VAL A 116 8.81 -20.87 -1.48
CA VAL A 116 10.01 -21.75 -1.39
C VAL A 116 10.23 -22.21 0.04
N ASP A 117 10.16 -21.30 1.01
CA ASP A 117 10.34 -21.60 2.43
C ASP A 117 9.29 -22.59 2.95
N GLU A 118 8.06 -22.53 2.44
CA GLU A 118 6.95 -23.42 2.80
C GLU A 118 6.85 -24.69 1.92
N GLY A 119 7.76 -24.87 0.96
CA GLY A 119 7.81 -26.04 0.10
C GLY A 119 6.74 -26.11 -1.01
N TYR A 120 6.11 -24.98 -1.36
CA TYR A 120 5.20 -24.92 -2.51
C TYR A 120 5.96 -24.80 -3.85
N LEU A 121 7.14 -24.19 -3.84
CA LEU A 121 8.02 -24.02 -4.99
C LEU A 121 9.40 -24.60 -4.72
N GLU A 122 10.01 -25.20 -5.74
CA GLU A 122 11.36 -25.76 -5.65
C GLU A 122 12.46 -24.68 -5.65
N ALA A 123 12.18 -23.52 -6.27
CA ALA A 123 13.16 -22.44 -6.41
C ALA A 123 12.49 -21.07 -6.45
N HIS A 124 13.26 -20.06 -6.10
CA HIS A 124 12.81 -18.66 -6.14
C HIS A 124 12.86 -18.10 -7.59
N TYR A 125 11.91 -18.51 -8.42
CA TYR A 125 11.87 -18.16 -9.84
C TYR A 125 11.81 -16.64 -10.09
N ALA A 126 11.14 -15.87 -9.21
CA ALA A 126 10.98 -14.43 -9.36
C ALA A 126 12.28 -13.61 -9.21
N GLN A 127 13.35 -14.21 -8.64
CA GLN A 127 14.65 -13.54 -8.50
C GLN A 127 15.64 -13.91 -9.59
N ARG A 128 15.28 -14.81 -10.48
CA ARG A 128 16.19 -15.18 -11.59
C ARG A 128 16.36 -14.01 -12.55
N ALA A 129 17.56 -13.84 -13.06
CA ALA A 129 17.91 -12.75 -13.99
C ALA A 129 16.97 -12.69 -15.21
N SER A 130 16.56 -13.84 -15.73
CA SER A 130 15.62 -13.93 -16.83
C SER A 130 14.21 -13.41 -16.49
N ALA A 131 13.75 -13.63 -15.26
CA ALA A 131 12.44 -13.17 -14.80
C ALA A 131 12.42 -11.66 -14.55
N THR A 132 13.54 -11.09 -14.09
CA THR A 132 13.66 -9.65 -13.78
C THR A 132 14.10 -8.80 -14.97
N ALA A 133 14.59 -9.41 -16.06
CA ALA A 133 15.11 -8.70 -17.22
C ALA A 133 14.17 -7.64 -17.84
N PRO A 134 12.83 -7.80 -17.84
CA PRO A 134 11.93 -6.77 -18.36
C PRO A 134 11.70 -5.61 -17.40
N LEU A 135 12.03 -5.77 -16.11
CA LEU A 135 11.80 -4.71 -15.13
C LEU A 135 12.68 -3.49 -15.44
N PRO A 136 12.17 -2.27 -15.23
CA PRO A 136 12.97 -1.08 -15.37
C PRO A 136 14.10 -1.09 -14.35
N ASP A 137 15.25 -0.54 -14.75
CA ASP A 137 16.38 -0.39 -13.84
C ASP A 137 15.96 0.42 -12.61
N ASP A 138 16.49 0.04 -11.45
CA ASP A 138 16.32 0.84 -10.24
C ASP A 138 17.28 2.04 -10.34
N ASP A 139 16.79 3.14 -10.92
CA ASP A 139 17.54 4.41 -10.99
C ASP A 139 17.87 4.98 -9.59
N GLY A 140 17.47 4.28 -8.53
CA GLY A 140 17.54 4.75 -7.16
C GLY A 140 16.60 5.93 -6.91
N ARG A 141 16.49 6.34 -5.66
CA ARG A 141 15.81 7.60 -5.31
C ARG A 141 16.74 8.75 -5.69
N LYS A 142 16.36 9.51 -6.70
CA LYS A 142 17.11 10.74 -7.04
C LYS A 142 16.90 11.77 -5.92
N PRO A 143 17.95 12.54 -5.57
CA PRO A 143 17.77 13.72 -4.70
C PRO A 143 16.67 14.60 -5.28
N GLY A 144 15.58 14.81 -4.55
CA GLY A 144 14.40 15.56 -5.01
C GLY A 144 13.17 14.73 -5.33
N ASP A 145 13.25 13.41 -5.47
CA ASP A 145 12.07 12.52 -5.60
C ASP A 145 11.22 12.49 -4.33
N GLN A 146 11.80 12.78 -3.20
CA GLN A 146 11.06 13.09 -1.99
C GLN A 146 10.60 14.54 -2.08
N GLN A 147 9.31 14.75 -2.26
CA GLN A 147 8.67 16.06 -2.11
C GLN A 147 8.69 16.47 -0.62
N ALA A 148 9.88 16.59 -0.07
CA ALA A 148 10.05 17.18 1.26
C ALA A 148 10.08 18.70 1.08
N TRP A 149 9.27 19.40 1.84
CA TRP A 149 9.32 20.85 1.87
C TRP A 149 10.72 21.33 2.27
N THR A 150 11.21 22.34 1.56
CA THR A 150 12.47 23.00 1.96
C THR A 150 12.29 23.64 3.36
N PRO A 151 13.38 23.94 4.07
CA PRO A 151 13.30 24.66 5.34
C PRO A 151 12.49 25.95 5.21
N GLU A 152 12.70 26.70 4.12
CA GLU A 152 12.00 27.97 3.83
C GLU A 152 10.50 27.75 3.63
N GLN A 153 10.12 26.71 2.89
CA GLN A 153 8.71 26.35 2.69
C GLN A 153 8.05 25.94 4.00
N ARG A 154 8.75 25.17 4.85
CA ARG A 154 8.24 24.80 6.19
C ARG A 154 8.04 26.03 7.06
N HIS A 155 9.01 26.92 7.09
CA HIS A 155 8.89 28.18 7.85
C HIS A 155 7.75 29.06 7.33
N ALA A 156 7.61 29.20 6.01
CA ALA A 156 6.53 29.97 5.42
C ALA A 156 5.16 29.41 5.79
N PHE A 157 5.02 28.08 5.72
CA PHE A 157 3.76 27.41 6.05
C PHE A 157 3.44 27.48 7.55
N THR A 158 4.43 27.26 8.43
CA THR A 158 4.24 27.39 9.86
C THR A 158 3.82 28.80 10.25
N ARG A 159 4.45 29.82 9.68
CA ARG A 159 4.09 31.23 9.90
C ARG A 159 2.68 31.54 9.42
N TYR A 160 2.30 31.04 8.24
CA TYR A 160 0.95 31.21 7.71
C TYR A 160 -0.12 30.67 8.67
N VAL A 161 0.05 29.43 9.18
CA VAL A 161 -0.94 28.86 10.11
C VAL A 161 -0.92 29.54 11.48
N ASP A 162 0.22 30.08 11.91
CA ASP A 162 0.33 30.90 13.12
C ASP A 162 -0.46 32.23 12.98
N GLU A 163 -0.33 32.90 11.85
CA GLU A 163 -1.08 34.12 11.52
C GLU A 163 -2.59 33.86 11.47
N GLN A 164 -3.00 32.83 10.75
CA GLN A 164 -4.41 32.43 10.65
C GLN A 164 -5.04 32.09 12.02
N ALA A 165 -4.29 31.39 12.85
CA ALA A 165 -4.77 31.06 14.20
C ALA A 165 -4.88 32.29 15.09
N ARG A 166 -3.89 33.20 15.03
CA ARG A 166 -3.90 34.45 15.78
C ARG A 166 -5.08 35.35 15.37
N GLU A 167 -5.27 35.56 14.07
CA GLU A 167 -6.37 36.37 13.55
C GLU A 167 -7.74 35.82 13.92
N ALA A 168 -7.93 34.49 13.80
CA ALA A 168 -9.21 33.88 14.17
C ALA A 168 -9.51 33.94 15.67
N ILE A 169 -8.48 33.79 16.53
CA ILE A 169 -8.60 33.91 17.98
C ILE A 169 -8.89 35.36 18.37
N GLU A 170 -8.15 36.31 17.80
CA GLU A 170 -8.34 37.73 18.04
C GLU A 170 -9.75 38.16 17.63
N MET A 171 -10.21 37.77 16.45
CA MET A 171 -11.59 38.04 15.99
C MET A 171 -12.63 37.53 17.00
N TYR A 172 -12.45 36.31 17.54
CA TYR A 172 -13.37 35.78 18.53
C TYR A 172 -13.30 36.50 19.89
N THR A 173 -12.09 36.83 20.36
CA THR A 173 -11.89 37.43 21.68
C THR A 173 -12.23 38.92 21.76
N THR A 174 -12.26 39.60 20.59
CA THR A 174 -12.61 41.03 20.50
C THR A 174 -14.07 41.27 20.09
N LEU A 175 -14.88 40.20 19.97
CA LEU A 175 -16.29 40.39 19.65
C LEU A 175 -17.02 41.18 20.75
N PRO A 176 -17.87 42.14 20.38
CA PRO A 176 -18.72 42.85 21.31
C PRO A 176 -19.68 41.90 22.06
N ASP A 177 -20.10 42.27 23.26
CA ASP A 177 -20.98 41.45 24.11
C ASP A 177 -22.38 41.29 23.51
N ASP A 178 -22.83 42.24 22.69
CA ASP A 178 -24.15 42.31 22.05
C ASP A 178 -24.22 41.64 20.67
N VAL A 179 -23.17 40.91 20.25
CA VAL A 179 -23.15 40.19 18.98
C VAL A 179 -24.17 39.05 18.98
N ASP A 180 -24.78 38.82 17.82
CA ASP A 180 -25.69 37.69 17.60
C ASP A 180 -25.07 36.36 18.10
N PRO A 181 -25.79 35.56 18.89
CA PRO A 181 -25.29 34.29 19.42
C PRO A 181 -24.77 33.32 18.36
N LEU A 182 -25.37 33.32 17.17
CA LEU A 182 -24.95 32.46 16.05
C LEU A 182 -23.61 32.92 15.49
N ASP A 183 -23.39 34.23 15.36
CA ASP A 183 -22.12 34.78 14.86
C ASP A 183 -20.99 34.57 15.89
N LYS A 184 -21.30 34.69 17.17
CA LYS A 184 -20.36 34.36 18.27
C LYS A 184 -19.95 32.86 18.23
N GLN A 185 -20.92 31.98 17.95
CA GLN A 185 -20.64 30.55 17.82
C GLN A 185 -19.80 30.25 16.58
N ARG A 186 -20.06 30.89 15.44
CA ARG A 186 -19.27 30.76 14.21
C ARG A 186 -17.83 31.22 14.40
N ALA A 187 -17.62 32.38 15.04
CA ALA A 187 -16.28 32.90 15.32
C ALA A 187 -15.52 31.97 16.30
N ARG A 188 -16.17 31.46 17.34
CA ARG A 188 -15.59 30.46 18.24
C ARG A 188 -15.15 29.20 17.50
N TYR A 189 -16.00 28.68 16.60
CA TYR A 189 -15.68 27.50 15.80
C TYR A 189 -14.49 27.74 14.89
N ALA A 190 -14.43 28.91 14.22
CA ALA A 190 -13.31 29.31 13.38
C ALA A 190 -11.99 29.38 14.17
N ALA A 191 -12.02 30.00 15.35
CA ALA A 191 -10.85 30.07 16.26
C ALA A 191 -10.36 28.69 16.71
N LEU A 192 -11.27 27.81 17.14
CA LEU A 192 -10.91 26.45 17.54
C LEU A 192 -10.36 25.63 16.37
N LYS A 193 -10.94 25.76 15.18
CA LYS A 193 -10.46 25.10 13.98
C LYS A 193 -9.04 25.56 13.63
N ALA A 194 -8.81 26.87 13.59
CA ALA A 194 -7.51 27.44 13.27
C ALA A 194 -6.42 27.06 14.30
N ALA A 195 -6.76 27.05 15.58
CA ALA A 195 -5.86 26.60 16.65
C ALA A 195 -5.51 25.11 16.52
N ARG A 196 -6.49 24.26 16.21
CA ARG A 196 -6.26 22.84 15.94
C ARG A 196 -5.35 22.64 14.72
N ASP A 197 -5.64 23.32 13.60
CA ASP A 197 -4.89 23.18 12.36
C ASP A 197 -3.43 23.64 12.57
N ARG A 198 -3.21 24.72 13.32
CA ARG A 198 -1.87 25.15 13.78
C ARG A 198 -1.16 24.06 14.59
N ALA A 199 -1.82 23.49 15.59
CA ALA A 199 -1.24 22.44 16.43
C ALA A 199 -0.83 21.21 15.59
N LEU A 200 -1.68 20.77 14.65
CA LEU A 200 -1.39 19.67 13.73
C LEU A 200 -0.16 19.95 12.89
N VAL A 201 -0.09 21.13 12.26
CA VAL A 201 1.04 21.50 11.40
C VAL A 201 2.35 21.57 12.19
N VAL A 202 2.33 22.18 13.37
CA VAL A 202 3.53 22.28 14.23
C VAL A 202 4.01 20.89 14.66
N VAL A 203 3.11 20.02 15.12
CA VAL A 203 3.50 18.67 15.52
C VAL A 203 4.08 17.90 14.32
N LEU A 204 3.44 17.91 13.16
CA LEU A 204 3.93 17.21 11.98
C LEU A 204 5.27 17.76 11.48
N ALA A 205 5.47 19.09 11.55
CA ALA A 205 6.70 19.74 11.09
C ALA A 205 7.92 19.44 11.97
N TYR A 206 7.72 19.26 13.27
CA TYR A 206 8.82 19.16 14.24
C TYR A 206 9.02 17.77 14.87
N THR A 207 8.07 16.84 14.75
CA THR A 207 8.19 15.51 15.39
C THR A 207 8.41 14.37 14.43
N ALA A 208 8.31 14.58 13.12
CA ALA A 208 8.35 13.54 12.09
C ALA A 208 7.35 12.39 12.31
N VAL A 209 6.34 12.59 13.16
CA VAL A 209 5.27 11.62 13.42
C VAL A 209 4.39 11.48 12.16
N ARG A 210 3.92 10.26 11.87
CA ARG A 210 3.02 10.06 10.75
C ARG A 210 1.63 10.58 11.07
N VAL A 211 0.94 11.17 10.08
CA VAL A 211 -0.44 11.67 10.24
C VAL A 211 -1.37 10.61 10.83
N GLY A 212 -1.24 9.35 10.40
CA GLY A 212 -2.03 8.25 10.94
C GLY A 212 -1.72 7.88 12.40
N GLU A 213 -0.54 8.24 12.92
CA GLU A 213 -0.18 8.06 14.33
C GLU A 213 -0.73 9.20 15.18
N LEU A 214 -0.70 10.42 14.65
CA LEU A 214 -1.22 11.62 15.32
C LEU A 214 -2.74 11.65 15.42
N LEU A 215 -3.43 11.23 14.35
CA LEU A 215 -4.90 11.23 14.26
C LEU A 215 -5.52 9.87 14.64
N ARG A 216 -4.76 8.98 15.25
CA ARG A 216 -5.25 7.69 15.69
C ARG A 216 -6.25 7.88 16.82
N ASP A 217 -7.48 7.42 16.58
CA ASP A 217 -8.46 7.27 17.65
C ASP A 217 -8.08 6.06 18.52
N PRO A 218 -7.71 6.25 19.80
CA PRO A 218 -7.37 5.14 20.69
C PRO A 218 -8.57 4.24 20.98
N ASP A 219 -9.78 4.73 20.77
CA ASP A 219 -11.03 4.02 21.07
C ASP A 219 -11.70 3.42 19.83
N ASP A 220 -11.12 3.55 18.64
CA ASP A 220 -11.66 2.92 17.42
C ASP A 220 -11.59 1.38 17.54
N PRO A 221 -12.73 0.68 17.71
CA PRO A 221 -12.76 -0.76 17.92
C PRO A 221 -12.26 -1.55 16.71
N ARG A 222 -12.28 -0.94 15.51
CA ARG A 222 -11.81 -1.57 14.25
C ARG A 222 -10.28 -1.67 14.19
N ARG A 223 -9.57 -1.07 15.13
CA ARG A 223 -8.10 -1.04 15.22
C ARG A 223 -7.55 -1.69 16.47
N ARG A 224 -8.39 -2.38 17.25
CA ARG A 224 -8.03 -3.18 18.43
C ARG A 224 -7.82 -4.66 18.07
N GLY A 225 -7.39 -4.98 16.87
CA GLY A 225 -7.05 -6.33 16.45
C GLY A 225 -5.54 -6.58 16.47
#